data_b86a07ddcfbd09fbf88f00bdb9311b89
#
_entry.id   b86a07ddcfbd09fbf88f00bdb9311b89
#
_cell.length_a   1.000
_cell.length_b   1.000
_cell.length_c   1.000
_cell.angle_alpha   90.00
_cell.angle_beta   90.00
_cell.angle_gamma   90.00
#
_symmetry.space_group_name_H-M   'P 1'
#
loop_
_entity.id
_entity.type
_entity.pdbx_description
1 polymer ?
#
loop_
_entity_poly.entity_id
_entity_poly.type
_entity_poly.pdbx_seq_one_letter_code
_entity_poly.pdbx_strand_id
1 'polypeptide(L)'
;MSSKLFKVFIILIITYFIPNISFSGDLILGKEIATTICSTCHGLDGKATTGGNSAITPNITAQQKDYLIARLKDYKSLKIDHPQMSLIAQMLNDEDIENVSEWYSSIIVEIKLPE
;
A
#
# COMPACT_ATOMS: atom_id res chain seq x y z
N MET A 1 30.95 -37.40 -15.72
CA MET A 1 30.16 -36.73 -14.70
C MET A 1 28.91 -37.58 -14.44
N SER A 2 28.67 -38.04 -13.21
CA SER A 2 27.60 -38.99 -12.90
C SER A 2 26.23 -38.33 -13.18
N SER A 3 25.32 -39.05 -13.80
CA SER A 3 23.93 -38.63 -14.09
C SER A 3 23.19 -38.05 -12.88
N LYS A 4 23.57 -38.46 -11.66
CA LYS A 4 23.03 -37.93 -10.40
C LYS A 4 23.54 -36.51 -10.09
N LEU A 5 24.80 -36.19 -10.36
CA LEU A 5 25.36 -34.85 -10.19
C LEU A 5 24.74 -33.83 -11.16
N PHE A 6 24.45 -34.27 -12.40
CA PHE A 6 23.81 -33.42 -13.40
C PHE A 6 22.36 -33.08 -13.03
N LYS A 7 21.60 -34.03 -12.48
CA LYS A 7 20.25 -33.80 -11.99
C LYS A 7 20.21 -32.86 -10.76
N VAL A 8 21.14 -32.97 -9.86
CA VAL A 8 21.26 -32.07 -8.69
C VAL A 8 21.61 -30.65 -9.13
N PHE A 9 22.49 -30.52 -10.14
CA PHE A 9 22.87 -29.20 -10.67
C PHE A 9 21.71 -28.49 -11.39
N ILE A 10 20.87 -29.24 -12.11
CA ILE A 10 19.65 -28.69 -12.76
C ILE A 10 18.62 -28.24 -11.71
N ILE A 11 18.42 -29.00 -10.63
CA ILE A 11 17.50 -28.66 -9.56
C ILE A 11 17.95 -27.38 -8.83
N LEU A 12 19.27 -27.23 -8.59
CA LEU A 12 19.85 -26.02 -7.96
C LEU A 12 19.70 -24.77 -8.84
N ILE A 13 19.76 -24.88 -10.17
CA ILE A 13 19.58 -23.75 -11.09
C ILE A 13 18.12 -23.33 -11.16
N ILE A 14 17.17 -24.27 -11.09
CA ILE A 14 15.73 -23.96 -11.14
C ILE A 14 15.27 -23.21 -9.89
N THR A 15 15.86 -23.49 -8.72
CA THR A 15 15.51 -22.78 -7.48
C THR A 15 16.04 -21.33 -7.43
N TYR A 16 17.03 -20.98 -8.27
CA TYR A 16 17.58 -19.61 -8.34
C TYR A 16 16.77 -18.67 -9.28
N PHE A 17 15.85 -19.21 -10.08
CA PHE A 17 15.09 -18.45 -11.06
C PHE A 17 13.61 -18.34 -10.69
N ILE A 18 13.29 -18.13 -9.41
CA ILE A 18 11.94 -17.73 -9.03
C ILE A 18 11.84 -16.24 -9.31
N PRO A 19 11.08 -15.78 -10.33
CA PRO A 19 10.86 -14.35 -10.50
C PRO A 19 10.17 -13.82 -9.24
N ASN A 20 10.74 -12.80 -8.62
CA ASN A 20 10.06 -12.05 -7.61
C ASN A 20 8.84 -11.42 -8.28
N ILE A 21 7.65 -12.01 -8.11
CA ILE A 21 6.40 -11.41 -8.55
C ILE A 21 6.21 -10.22 -7.63
N SER A 22 6.60 -9.04 -8.11
CA SER A 22 6.25 -7.79 -7.46
C SER A 22 4.75 -7.61 -7.64
N PHE A 23 3.99 -7.76 -6.58
CA PHE A 23 2.56 -7.48 -6.60
C PHE A 23 2.39 -5.97 -6.75
N SER A 24 1.90 -5.55 -7.91
CA SER A 24 1.46 -4.18 -8.12
C SER A 24 0.00 -4.09 -7.68
N GLY A 25 -0.34 -3.11 -6.84
CA GLY A 25 -1.72 -2.92 -6.40
C GLY A 25 -2.67 -2.68 -7.59
N ASP A 26 -3.92 -3.05 -7.42
CA ASP A 26 -5.00 -2.80 -8.38
C ASP A 26 -5.66 -1.45 -8.09
N LEU A 27 -5.65 -0.54 -9.08
CA LEU A 27 -6.22 0.80 -8.95
C LEU A 27 -7.75 0.79 -8.77
N ILE A 28 -8.45 -0.16 -9.37
CA ILE A 28 -9.92 -0.25 -9.28
C ILE A 28 -10.32 -0.71 -7.88
N LEU A 29 -9.70 -1.79 -7.40
CA LEU A 29 -9.91 -2.28 -6.04
C LEU A 29 -9.43 -1.26 -5.01
N GLY A 30 -8.31 -0.60 -5.25
CA GLY A 30 -7.80 0.48 -4.40
C GLY A 30 -8.76 1.66 -4.28
N LYS A 31 -9.39 2.07 -5.39
CA LYS A 31 -10.43 3.10 -5.40
C LYS A 31 -11.66 2.68 -4.61
N GLU A 32 -12.07 1.42 -4.72
CA GLU A 32 -13.22 0.89 -3.98
C GLU A 32 -12.97 0.93 -2.47
N ILE A 33 -11.81 0.46 -2.02
CA ILE A 33 -11.39 0.52 -0.61
C ILE A 33 -11.30 1.98 -0.14
N ALA A 34 -10.66 2.85 -0.94
CA ALA A 34 -10.57 4.27 -0.63
C ALA A 34 -11.94 4.91 -0.46
N THR A 35 -12.89 4.59 -1.34
CA THR A 35 -14.25 5.13 -1.31
C THR A 35 -15.04 4.65 -0.09
N THR A 36 -14.94 3.37 0.24
CA THR A 36 -15.79 2.75 1.27
C THR A 36 -15.23 2.89 2.69
N ILE A 37 -13.92 2.96 2.83
CA ILE A 37 -13.24 2.92 4.14
C ILE A 37 -12.52 4.24 4.46
N CYS A 38 -11.74 4.78 3.53
CA CYS A 38 -10.77 5.83 3.83
C CYS A 38 -11.31 7.24 3.62
N SER A 39 -12.20 7.43 2.64
CA SER A 39 -12.61 8.74 2.14
C SER A 39 -13.38 9.58 3.15
N THR A 40 -14.06 8.96 4.12
CA THR A 40 -14.79 9.67 5.18
C THR A 40 -13.88 10.61 5.99
N CYS A 41 -12.62 10.24 6.17
CA CYS A 41 -11.64 11.04 6.90
C CYS A 41 -10.61 11.68 5.97
N HIS A 42 -10.07 10.93 5.03
CA HIS A 42 -8.96 11.37 4.17
C HIS A 42 -9.41 12.00 2.84
N GLY A 43 -10.68 11.83 2.45
CA GLY A 43 -11.13 12.17 1.10
C GLY A 43 -10.73 11.12 0.06
N LEU A 44 -11.48 11.01 -1.01
CA LEU A 44 -11.14 10.12 -2.13
C LEU A 44 -9.88 10.59 -2.87
N ASP A 45 -9.63 11.89 -2.87
CA ASP A 45 -8.44 12.54 -3.39
C ASP A 45 -7.27 12.58 -2.39
N GLY A 46 -7.45 12.04 -1.19
CA GLY A 46 -6.45 12.04 -0.12
C GLY A 46 -6.30 13.37 0.62
N LYS A 47 -7.13 14.39 0.29
CA LYS A 47 -7.14 15.67 1.00
C LYS A 47 -8.14 15.61 2.16
N ALA A 48 -7.65 15.65 3.36
CA ALA A 48 -8.48 15.56 4.57
C ALA A 48 -9.55 16.66 4.65
N THR A 49 -9.34 17.83 4.02
CA THR A 49 -10.31 18.93 3.96
C THR A 49 -11.58 18.58 3.21
N THR A 50 -11.53 17.61 2.27
CA THR A 50 -12.69 17.15 1.49
C THR A 50 -13.36 15.95 2.11
N GLY A 51 -12.67 15.21 3.00
CA GLY A 51 -13.16 13.96 3.58
C GLY A 51 -13.43 13.99 5.08
N GLY A 52 -13.09 15.07 5.79
CA GLY A 52 -13.27 15.09 7.22
C GLY A 52 -12.55 16.24 7.95
N ASN A 53 -12.11 15.97 9.17
CA ASN A 53 -11.46 16.97 10.03
C ASN A 53 -9.96 17.07 9.71
N SER A 54 -9.58 18.08 8.92
CA SER A 54 -8.19 18.34 8.52
C SER A 54 -7.25 18.74 9.68
N ALA A 55 -7.77 19.07 10.86
CA ALA A 55 -6.95 19.41 12.02
C ALA A 55 -6.21 18.19 12.61
N ILE A 56 -6.80 17.00 12.46
CA ILE A 56 -6.28 15.75 13.04
C ILE A 56 -6.04 14.66 12.01
N THR A 57 -6.54 14.84 10.77
CA THR A 57 -6.41 13.86 9.70
C THR A 57 -5.38 14.34 8.69
N PRO A 58 -4.30 13.60 8.42
CA PRO A 58 -3.27 14.04 7.49
C PRO A 58 -3.72 13.90 6.04
N ASN A 59 -3.17 14.76 5.17
CA ASN A 59 -3.24 14.57 3.73
C ASN A 59 -2.37 13.39 3.32
N ILE A 60 -2.92 12.53 2.48
CA ILE A 60 -2.25 11.35 1.91
C ILE A 60 -2.25 11.36 0.38
N THR A 61 -2.65 12.48 -0.23
CA THR A 61 -2.65 12.70 -1.68
C THR A 61 -1.24 12.54 -2.24
N ALA A 62 -1.08 11.71 -3.26
CA ALA A 62 0.19 11.47 -3.93
C ALA A 62 1.34 11.05 -2.97
N GLN A 63 1.01 10.47 -1.83
CA GLN A 63 2.01 9.96 -0.90
C GLN A 63 2.71 8.73 -1.51
N GLN A 64 3.97 8.53 -1.18
CA GLN A 64 4.74 7.40 -1.68
C GLN A 64 4.09 6.07 -1.29
N LYS A 65 3.91 5.17 -2.26
CA LYS A 65 3.26 3.87 -2.08
C LYS A 65 3.87 3.07 -0.93
N ASP A 66 5.19 2.90 -0.94
CA ASP A 66 5.89 2.11 0.08
C ASP A 66 5.74 2.70 1.49
N TYR A 67 5.66 4.03 1.59
CA TYR A 67 5.39 4.70 2.86
C TYR A 67 3.98 4.40 3.35
N LEU A 68 2.96 4.45 2.49
CA LEU A 68 1.58 4.12 2.84
C LEU A 68 1.47 2.67 3.31
N ILE A 69 2.07 1.73 2.57
CA ILE A 69 2.10 0.31 2.93
C ILE A 69 2.74 0.10 4.30
N ALA A 70 3.92 0.70 4.52
CA ALA A 70 4.62 0.58 5.79
C ALA A 70 3.78 1.12 6.95
N ARG A 71 3.16 2.29 6.80
CA ARG A 71 2.32 2.89 7.84
C ARG A 71 1.08 2.07 8.14
N LEU A 72 0.37 1.57 7.12
CA LEU A 72 -0.79 0.70 7.32
C LEU A 72 -0.43 -0.61 8.02
N LYS A 73 0.70 -1.23 7.65
CA LYS A 73 1.22 -2.43 8.34
C LYS A 73 1.63 -2.15 9.78
N ASP A 74 2.25 -1.00 10.06
CA ASP A 74 2.61 -0.59 11.43
C ASP A 74 1.37 -0.37 12.31
N TYR A 75 0.29 0.24 11.79
CA TYR A 75 -0.99 0.36 12.49
C TYR A 75 -1.67 -0.99 12.69
N LYS A 76 -1.70 -1.83 11.63
CA LYS A 76 -2.32 -3.16 11.68
C LYS A 76 -1.67 -4.07 12.73
N SER A 77 -0.36 -4.02 12.85
CA SER A 77 0.41 -4.82 13.82
C SER A 77 0.49 -4.19 15.21
N LEU A 78 -0.11 -3.03 15.42
CA LEU A 78 -0.02 -2.23 16.65
C LEU A 78 1.42 -1.79 16.99
N LYS A 79 2.34 -1.83 16.06
CA LYS A 79 3.67 -1.23 16.21
C LYS A 79 3.57 0.28 16.40
N ILE A 80 2.57 0.89 15.75
CA ILE A 80 2.09 2.24 16.03
C ILE A 80 0.65 2.11 16.52
N ASP A 81 0.42 2.38 17.80
CA ASP A 81 -0.92 2.40 18.36
C ASP A 81 -1.58 3.77 18.11
N HIS A 82 -2.65 3.76 17.30
CA HIS A 82 -3.42 4.96 16.95
C HIS A 82 -4.92 4.65 17.07
N PRO A 83 -5.70 5.43 17.82
CA PRO A 83 -7.09 5.11 18.16
C PRO A 83 -7.98 4.75 16.97
N GLN A 84 -7.86 5.48 15.84
CA GLN A 84 -8.66 5.22 14.65
C GLN A 84 -7.92 4.33 13.63
N MET A 85 -6.67 4.70 13.29
CA MET A 85 -5.96 4.04 12.19
C MET A 85 -5.62 2.58 12.50
N SER A 86 -5.35 2.23 13.76
CA SER A 86 -5.12 0.83 14.12
C SER A 86 -6.37 -0.04 13.93
N LEU A 87 -7.55 0.49 14.23
CA LEU A 87 -8.81 -0.21 14.00
C LEU A 87 -9.08 -0.39 12.49
N ILE A 88 -8.91 0.68 11.73
CA ILE A 88 -9.11 0.67 10.26
C ILE A 88 -8.12 -0.30 9.60
N ALA A 89 -6.84 -0.23 9.94
CA ALA A 89 -5.82 -1.08 9.34
C ALA A 89 -6.01 -2.57 9.64
N GLN A 90 -6.56 -2.93 10.80
CA GLN A 90 -6.89 -4.31 11.13
C GLN A 90 -8.03 -4.89 10.28
N MET A 91 -8.88 -4.05 9.67
CA MET A 91 -9.93 -4.49 8.74
C MET A 91 -9.38 -4.86 7.35
N LEU A 92 -8.17 -4.41 7.01
CA LEU A 92 -7.54 -4.61 5.71
C LEU A 92 -6.69 -5.88 5.70
N ASN A 93 -6.77 -6.69 4.66
CA ASN A 93 -5.76 -7.72 4.40
C ASN A 93 -4.52 -7.11 3.71
N ASP A 94 -3.49 -7.90 3.41
CA ASP A 94 -2.26 -7.37 2.82
C ASP A 94 -2.46 -6.91 1.37
N GLU A 95 -3.36 -7.56 0.63
CA GLU A 95 -3.74 -7.16 -0.72
C GLU A 95 -4.50 -5.83 -0.71
N ASP A 96 -5.43 -5.63 0.22
CA ASP A 96 -6.15 -4.37 0.41
C ASP A 96 -5.19 -3.21 0.68
N ILE A 97 -4.17 -3.45 1.51
CA ILE A 97 -3.12 -2.46 1.83
C ILE A 97 -2.34 -2.07 0.58
N GLU A 98 -1.95 -3.03 -0.25
CA GLU A 98 -1.27 -2.77 -1.54
C GLU A 98 -2.17 -1.98 -2.49
N ASN A 99 -3.43 -2.38 -2.64
CA ASN A 99 -4.38 -1.78 -3.57
C ASN A 99 -4.71 -0.33 -3.19
N VAL A 100 -5.04 -0.06 -1.93
CA VAL A 100 -5.36 1.30 -1.48
C VAL A 100 -4.13 2.23 -1.49
N SER A 101 -2.95 1.68 -1.23
CA SER A 101 -1.69 2.43 -1.35
C SER A 101 -1.39 2.79 -2.80
N GLU A 102 -1.69 1.90 -3.75
CA GLU A 102 -1.62 2.19 -5.19
C GLU A 102 -2.54 3.34 -5.56
N TRP A 103 -3.80 3.32 -5.09
CA TRP A 103 -4.76 4.39 -5.38
C TRP A 103 -4.24 5.76 -4.95
N TYR A 104 -3.91 5.95 -3.69
CA TYR A 104 -3.51 7.27 -3.19
C TYR A 104 -2.15 7.73 -3.72
N SER A 105 -1.22 6.83 -3.99
CA SER A 105 0.09 7.16 -4.56
C SER A 105 0.02 7.54 -6.04
N SER A 106 -0.99 7.05 -6.76
CA SER A 106 -1.17 7.32 -8.20
C SER A 106 -1.91 8.64 -8.49
N ILE A 107 -2.36 9.35 -7.46
CA ILE A 107 -3.02 10.65 -7.64
C ILE A 107 -1.99 11.68 -8.11
N ILE A 108 -2.29 12.34 -9.23
CA ILE A 108 -1.42 13.37 -9.79
C ILE A 108 -1.75 14.73 -9.17
N VAL A 109 -0.76 15.44 -8.70
CA VAL A 109 -0.88 16.81 -8.18
C VAL A 109 0.04 17.76 -8.94
N GLU A 110 -0.46 18.95 -9.24
CA GLU A 110 0.34 20.04 -9.77
C GLU A 110 0.89 20.88 -8.61
N ILE A 111 2.20 21.11 -8.63
CA ILE A 111 2.89 21.91 -7.60
C ILE A 111 3.14 23.30 -8.16
N LYS A 112 2.67 24.32 -7.45
CA LYS A 112 3.05 25.72 -7.68
C LYS A 112 3.83 26.19 -6.45
N LEU A 113 5.05 26.64 -6.68
CA LEU A 113 5.87 27.23 -5.62
C LEU A 113 5.39 28.67 -5.34
N PRO A 114 5.48 29.14 -4.09
CA PRO A 114 5.25 30.54 -3.77
C PRO A 114 6.31 31.42 -4.49
N GLU A 115 5.88 32.58 -4.99
CA GLU A 115 6.76 33.57 -5.59
C GLU A 115 7.54 34.35 -4.52
#